data_35d4db3d16064cd4328da998f42e6468
#
_entry.id   35d4db3d16064cd4328da998f42e6468
#
_cell.length_a   1.000
_cell.length_b   1.000
_cell.length_c   1.000
_cell.angle_alpha   90.00
_cell.angle_beta   90.00
_cell.angle_gamma   90.00
#
_symmetry.space_group_name_H-M   'P 1'
#
loop_
_entity.id
_entity.type
_entity.pdbx_description
1 polymer ?
#
loop_
_entity_poly.entity_id
_entity_poly.type
_entity_poly.pdbx_seq_one_letter_code
_entity_poly.pdbx_strand_id
1 'polypeptide(L)'
;LDMLRRDFGTEVADLVDGLTKIKALTFRSTAEEQAENYRKLLMSVARDARVIIIKLADRLHNMRTLDPLPPEKRRRIAQETRELYAPLAHRFGMAGVKAELEDLAFKYLEPDDYKQLARQVKARKVERDRTIERMRAPLSEELRRSGIVGWDIVGRPKNLWSIFKKMKKRGKPFEEIYDLLAVRVLVNNITDCYHVLGIIHHTWTPLQERIKDYIASPKSNGYQSLHTTVFGPGGQLYEIQIRTRDMHRTAEYGIAAHWLYKENGKSADELDHHLSWFRQLIELQQEAHTPEEFLEFLKIDLYQDEIFVFTPKGDVKRLPKGATPLDFAFMVHTEVGQHCNGARVNGRIAPLHRPLRNGD
;
A
#
# COMPACT_ATOMS: atom_id res chain seq x y z
N LEU A 1 -9.53 -19.59 27.05
CA LEU A 1 -10.03 -20.00 25.74
C LEU A 1 -11.25 -20.92 25.87
N ASP A 2 -11.25 -21.90 26.80
CA ASP A 2 -12.33 -22.86 26.94
C ASP A 2 -13.68 -22.21 27.31
N MET A 3 -13.67 -21.17 28.14
CA MET A 3 -14.87 -20.37 28.42
C MET A 3 -15.39 -19.67 27.16
N LEU A 4 -14.50 -19.09 26.35
CA LEU A 4 -14.87 -18.45 25.08
C LEU A 4 -15.45 -19.47 24.09
N ARG A 5 -14.84 -20.65 23.98
CA ARG A 5 -15.37 -21.72 23.11
C ARG A 5 -16.77 -22.17 23.51
N ARG A 6 -17.00 -22.30 24.83
CA ARG A 6 -18.31 -22.69 25.37
C ARG A 6 -19.38 -21.61 25.15
N ASP A 7 -19.03 -20.33 25.40
CA ASP A 7 -20.01 -19.26 25.46
C ASP A 7 -20.22 -18.58 24.08
N PHE A 8 -19.23 -18.59 23.18
CA PHE A 8 -19.24 -17.89 21.87
C PHE A 8 -18.89 -18.78 20.67
N GLY A 9 -18.59 -20.05 20.89
CA GLY A 9 -18.20 -21.00 19.86
C GLY A 9 -16.71 -20.97 19.50
N THR A 10 -16.29 -21.99 18.74
CA THR A 10 -14.88 -22.22 18.39
C THR A 10 -14.32 -21.10 17.50
N GLU A 11 -15.12 -20.63 16.55
CA GLU A 11 -14.70 -19.58 15.59
C GLU A 11 -14.30 -18.27 16.29
N VAL A 12 -15.10 -17.81 17.25
CA VAL A 12 -14.79 -16.60 18.04
C VAL A 12 -13.58 -16.84 18.94
N ALA A 13 -13.47 -18.00 19.57
CA ALA A 13 -12.35 -18.33 20.43
C ALA A 13 -11.01 -18.36 19.65
N ASP A 14 -11.01 -18.91 18.44
CA ASP A 14 -9.81 -18.97 17.60
C ASP A 14 -9.38 -17.59 17.09
N LEU A 15 -10.33 -16.70 16.75
CA LEU A 15 -10.05 -15.28 16.44
C LEU A 15 -9.42 -14.57 17.64
N VAL A 16 -9.99 -14.72 18.83
CA VAL A 16 -9.46 -14.09 20.06
C VAL A 16 -8.07 -14.63 20.39
N ASP A 17 -7.82 -15.94 20.22
CA ASP A 17 -6.48 -16.50 20.40
C ASP A 17 -5.46 -15.90 19.46
N GLY A 18 -5.81 -15.75 18.19
CA GLY A 18 -4.94 -15.10 17.18
C GLY A 18 -4.60 -13.65 17.49
N LEU A 19 -5.49 -12.95 18.18
CA LEU A 19 -5.31 -11.54 18.56
C LEU A 19 -4.52 -11.34 19.84
N THR A 20 -4.49 -12.36 20.72
CA THR A 20 -3.86 -12.26 22.05
C THR A 20 -2.36 -12.50 21.98
N LYS A 21 -1.61 -11.72 22.77
CA LYS A 21 -0.15 -11.91 22.93
C LYS A 21 0.16 -13.22 23.67
N ILE A 22 1.30 -13.79 23.36
CA ILE A 22 1.82 -14.94 24.08
C ILE A 22 2.22 -14.50 25.48
N LYS A 23 1.51 -14.98 26.52
CA LYS A 23 1.79 -14.65 27.92
C LYS A 23 2.52 -15.77 28.68
N ALA A 24 2.57 -16.96 28.10
CA ALA A 24 3.00 -18.17 28.81
C ALA A 24 4.50 -18.49 28.69
N LEU A 25 5.27 -17.73 27.90
CA LEU A 25 6.69 -17.97 27.69
C LEU A 25 7.54 -16.89 28.37
N THR A 26 8.64 -17.32 28.99
CA THR A 26 9.70 -16.42 29.48
C THR A 26 10.64 -16.13 28.31
N PHE A 27 10.63 -14.89 27.84
CA PHE A 27 11.47 -14.46 26.74
C PHE A 27 12.83 -13.96 27.27
N ARG A 28 13.89 -14.22 26.52
CA ARG A 28 15.26 -13.79 26.86
C ARG A 28 15.49 -12.30 26.53
N SER A 29 14.73 -11.76 25.57
CA SER A 29 14.83 -10.37 25.15
C SER A 29 13.47 -9.81 24.70
N THR A 30 13.35 -8.48 24.67
CA THR A 30 12.19 -7.78 24.11
C THR A 30 12.04 -8.06 22.60
N ALA A 31 13.15 -8.26 21.90
CA ALA A 31 13.16 -8.60 20.48
C ALA A 31 12.57 -9.99 20.22
N GLU A 32 12.95 -10.98 21.05
CA GLU A 32 12.39 -12.33 21.00
C GLU A 32 10.88 -12.32 21.27
N GLU A 33 10.42 -11.59 22.30
CA GLU A 33 8.98 -11.42 22.58
C GLU A 33 8.24 -10.83 21.39
N GLN A 34 8.81 -9.81 20.77
CA GLN A 34 8.20 -9.18 19.59
C GLN A 34 8.13 -10.14 18.39
N ALA A 35 9.23 -10.84 18.09
CA ALA A 35 9.28 -11.78 16.98
C ALA A 35 8.26 -12.90 17.13
N GLU A 36 8.16 -13.51 18.30
CA GLU A 36 7.20 -14.58 18.57
C GLU A 36 5.74 -14.07 18.52
N ASN A 37 5.46 -12.88 19.03
CA ASN A 37 4.12 -12.29 18.90
C ASN A 37 3.74 -12.02 17.45
N TYR A 38 4.67 -11.56 16.61
CA TYR A 38 4.42 -11.35 15.18
C TYR A 38 4.27 -12.66 14.43
N ARG A 39 5.09 -13.65 14.75
CA ARG A 39 4.96 -15.01 14.23
C ARG A 39 3.56 -15.56 14.49
N LYS A 40 3.08 -15.50 15.74
CA LYS A 40 1.74 -15.93 16.11
C LYS A 40 0.66 -15.17 15.32
N LEU A 41 0.82 -13.85 15.19
CA LEU A 41 -0.10 -13.02 14.41
C LEU A 41 -0.15 -13.47 12.94
N LEU A 42 1.00 -13.64 12.30
CA LEU A 42 1.07 -14.05 10.89
C LEU A 42 0.48 -15.44 10.66
N MET A 43 0.79 -16.41 11.54
CA MET A 43 0.17 -17.74 11.48
C MET A 43 -1.35 -17.71 11.66
N SER A 44 -1.83 -16.83 12.55
CA SER A 44 -3.27 -16.67 12.77
C SER A 44 -3.96 -16.01 11.57
N VAL A 45 -3.31 -15.02 10.93
CA VAL A 45 -3.80 -14.37 9.71
C VAL A 45 -3.84 -15.35 8.53
N ALA A 46 -2.85 -16.25 8.42
CA ALA A 46 -2.85 -17.29 7.38
C ALA A 46 -4.02 -18.28 7.52
N ARG A 47 -4.51 -18.47 8.75
CA ARG A 47 -5.71 -19.31 9.05
C ARG A 47 -7.00 -18.52 8.83
N ASP A 48 -7.03 -17.28 9.28
CA ASP A 48 -8.20 -16.40 9.18
C ASP A 48 -7.81 -14.93 9.01
N ALA A 49 -8.06 -14.40 7.82
CA ALA A 49 -7.72 -13.02 7.47
C ALA A 49 -8.46 -11.96 8.33
N ARG A 50 -9.56 -12.33 9.02
CA ARG A 50 -10.25 -11.41 9.94
C ARG A 50 -9.36 -10.95 11.08
N VAL A 51 -8.41 -11.79 11.50
CA VAL A 51 -7.44 -11.46 12.56
C VAL A 51 -6.67 -10.17 12.24
N ILE A 52 -6.19 -9.99 11.00
CA ILE A 52 -5.44 -8.77 10.66
C ILE A 52 -6.36 -7.54 10.61
N ILE A 53 -7.60 -7.68 10.13
CA ILE A 53 -8.56 -6.58 10.08
C ILE A 53 -8.83 -6.06 11.50
N ILE A 54 -9.13 -6.96 12.42
CA ILE A 54 -9.39 -6.60 13.83
C ILE A 54 -8.12 -6.02 14.47
N LYS A 55 -6.94 -6.60 14.18
CA LYS A 55 -5.67 -6.10 14.73
C LYS A 55 -5.30 -4.71 14.24
N LEU A 56 -5.56 -4.40 12.98
CA LEU A 56 -5.35 -3.06 12.42
C LEU A 56 -6.34 -2.04 12.98
N ALA A 57 -7.60 -2.45 13.20
CA ALA A 57 -8.61 -1.62 13.85
C ALA A 57 -8.25 -1.30 15.32
N ASP A 58 -7.83 -2.33 16.08
CA ASP A 58 -7.32 -2.16 17.44
C ASP A 58 -6.10 -1.22 17.48
N ARG A 59 -5.13 -1.43 16.60
CA ARG A 59 -3.95 -0.57 16.50
C ARG A 59 -4.31 0.88 16.16
N LEU A 60 -5.22 1.08 15.23
CA LEU A 60 -5.69 2.41 14.83
C LEU A 60 -6.38 3.12 15.99
N HIS A 61 -7.27 2.43 16.72
CA HIS A 61 -7.92 2.96 17.91
C HIS A 61 -6.87 3.34 18.98
N ASN A 62 -5.92 2.44 19.27
CA ASN A 62 -4.85 2.70 20.23
C ASN A 62 -4.01 3.92 19.84
N MET A 63 -3.71 4.10 18.56
CA MET A 63 -2.96 5.26 18.06
C MET A 63 -3.74 6.57 18.20
N ARG A 64 -5.07 6.55 18.02
CA ARG A 64 -5.94 7.72 18.23
C ARG A 64 -6.04 8.13 19.69
N THR A 65 -5.87 7.19 20.61
CA THR A 65 -6.00 7.38 22.07
C THR A 65 -4.66 7.28 22.81
N LEU A 66 -3.55 7.57 22.15
CA LEU A 66 -2.20 7.36 22.69
C LEU A 66 -1.75 8.46 23.67
N ASP A 67 -2.37 9.65 23.63
CA ASP A 67 -1.96 10.85 24.38
C ASP A 67 -1.81 10.65 25.91
N PRO A 68 -2.65 9.83 26.62
CA PRO A 68 -2.51 9.62 28.06
C PRO A 68 -1.26 8.83 28.48
N LEU A 69 -0.59 8.15 27.57
CA LEU A 69 0.57 7.31 27.90
C LEU A 69 1.86 8.15 28.08
N PRO A 70 2.84 7.66 28.89
CA PRO A 70 4.16 8.26 29.01
C PRO A 70 4.86 8.45 27.65
N PRO A 71 5.67 9.52 27.47
CA PRO A 71 6.30 9.84 26.19
C PRO A 71 7.09 8.69 25.55
N GLU A 72 7.88 7.97 26.34
CA GLU A 72 8.67 6.82 25.87
C GLU A 72 7.78 5.69 25.33
N LYS A 73 6.69 5.39 26.03
CA LYS A 73 5.74 4.36 25.62
C LYS A 73 5.01 4.78 24.33
N ARG A 74 4.62 6.07 24.23
CA ARG A 74 4.04 6.63 23.00
C ARG A 74 4.98 6.47 21.81
N ARG A 75 6.25 6.85 22.01
CA ARG A 75 7.28 6.77 20.95
C ARG A 75 7.49 5.33 20.49
N ARG A 76 7.61 4.37 21.42
CA ARG A 76 7.76 2.94 21.09
C ARG A 76 6.59 2.41 20.28
N ILE A 77 5.34 2.69 20.71
CA ILE A 77 4.13 2.24 20.01
C ILE A 77 4.04 2.90 18.62
N ALA A 78 4.35 4.19 18.50
CA ALA A 78 4.36 4.90 17.23
C ALA A 78 5.42 4.34 16.26
N GLN A 79 6.61 4.01 16.75
CA GLN A 79 7.68 3.38 15.97
C GLN A 79 7.25 2.01 15.43
N GLU A 80 6.74 1.14 16.32
CA GLU A 80 6.20 -0.17 15.93
C GLU A 80 5.07 -0.03 14.90
N THR A 81 4.19 0.95 15.07
CA THR A 81 3.10 1.22 14.13
C THR A 81 3.61 1.61 12.76
N ARG A 82 4.62 2.49 12.69
CA ARG A 82 5.22 2.94 11.42
C ARG A 82 6.01 1.85 10.72
N GLU A 83 6.73 1.02 11.48
CA GLU A 83 7.61 0.00 10.92
C GLU A 83 6.90 -1.28 10.52
N LEU A 84 5.77 -1.60 11.16
CA LEU A 84 5.10 -2.88 10.91
C LEU A 84 3.63 -2.71 10.50
N TYR A 85 2.80 -2.05 11.32
CA TYR A 85 1.35 -2.05 11.07
C TYR A 85 0.94 -1.22 9.86
N ALA A 86 1.60 -0.09 9.60
CA ALA A 86 1.32 0.70 8.40
C ALA A 86 1.74 -0.04 7.10
N PRO A 87 2.92 -0.69 7.02
CA PRO A 87 3.25 -1.58 5.92
C PRO A 87 2.31 -2.78 5.77
N LEU A 88 1.89 -3.42 6.87
CA LEU A 88 0.87 -4.48 6.83
C LEU A 88 -0.45 -3.96 6.24
N ALA A 89 -0.96 -2.82 6.70
CA ALA A 89 -2.16 -2.20 6.14
C ALA A 89 -1.99 -1.92 4.63
N HIS A 90 -0.79 -1.55 4.19
CA HIS A 90 -0.47 -1.38 2.77
C HIS A 90 -0.54 -2.70 2.00
N ARG A 91 0.05 -3.76 2.53
CA ARG A 91 0.07 -5.09 1.91
C ARG A 91 -1.33 -5.65 1.73
N PHE A 92 -2.23 -5.39 2.68
CA PHE A 92 -3.64 -5.76 2.62
C PHE A 92 -4.53 -4.78 1.83
N GLY A 93 -3.96 -3.80 1.13
CA GLY A 93 -4.71 -2.85 0.33
C GLY A 93 -5.51 -1.80 1.13
N MET A 94 -5.39 -1.75 2.46
CA MET A 94 -6.15 -0.86 3.34
C MET A 94 -5.53 0.55 3.37
N ALA A 95 -5.63 1.28 2.24
CA ALA A 95 -4.93 2.55 2.05
C ALA A 95 -5.36 3.65 3.03
N GLY A 96 -6.63 3.69 3.41
CA GLY A 96 -7.15 4.64 4.41
C GLY A 96 -6.53 4.39 5.79
N VAL A 97 -6.53 3.15 6.27
CA VAL A 97 -5.92 2.75 7.54
C VAL A 97 -4.42 3.02 7.55
N LYS A 98 -3.71 2.65 6.47
CA LYS A 98 -2.28 2.94 6.32
C LYS A 98 -1.98 4.43 6.47
N ALA A 99 -2.70 5.28 5.72
CA ALA A 99 -2.46 6.72 5.71
C ALA A 99 -2.67 7.33 7.10
N GLU A 100 -3.70 6.92 7.82
CA GLU A 100 -3.98 7.42 9.16
C GLU A 100 -2.96 6.90 10.19
N LEU A 101 -2.56 5.63 10.13
CA LEU A 101 -1.50 5.07 10.97
C LEU A 101 -0.16 5.80 10.76
N GLU A 102 0.21 6.09 9.50
CA GLU A 102 1.41 6.85 9.17
C GLU A 102 1.37 8.27 9.73
N ASP A 103 0.24 8.99 9.59
CA ASP A 103 0.09 10.36 10.09
C ASP A 103 0.08 10.42 11.62
N LEU A 104 -0.58 9.46 12.29
CA LEU A 104 -0.56 9.35 13.75
C LEU A 104 0.83 9.00 14.27
N ALA A 105 1.55 8.09 13.61
CA ALA A 105 2.93 7.78 13.97
C ALA A 105 3.84 9.01 13.78
N PHE A 106 3.68 9.76 12.70
CA PHE A 106 4.40 11.00 12.43
C PHE A 106 4.19 12.04 13.54
N LYS A 107 2.93 12.20 14.01
CA LYS A 107 2.58 13.10 15.12
C LYS A 107 3.42 12.84 16.39
N TYR A 108 3.69 11.57 16.71
CA TYR A 108 4.39 11.19 17.95
C TYR A 108 5.91 11.03 17.80
N LEU A 109 6.39 10.73 16.60
CA LEU A 109 7.82 10.52 16.35
C LEU A 109 8.55 11.81 15.98
N GLU A 110 7.93 12.66 15.17
CA GLU A 110 8.45 13.96 14.72
C GLU A 110 7.41 15.08 15.01
N PRO A 111 7.13 15.41 16.27
CA PRO A 111 6.00 16.26 16.63
C PRO A 111 6.11 17.71 16.14
N ASP A 112 7.32 18.25 16.03
CA ASP A 112 7.51 19.64 15.58
C ASP A 112 7.34 19.74 14.07
N ASP A 113 7.94 18.83 13.30
CA ASP A 113 7.76 18.74 11.85
C ASP A 113 6.28 18.50 11.50
N TYR A 114 5.60 17.61 12.25
CA TYR A 114 4.17 17.36 12.09
C TYR A 114 3.33 18.63 12.30
N LYS A 115 3.54 19.35 13.40
CA LYS A 115 2.81 20.58 13.72
C LYS A 115 3.04 21.66 12.67
N GLN A 116 4.29 21.85 12.25
CA GLN A 116 4.65 22.82 11.23
C GLN A 116 3.94 22.50 9.91
N LEU A 117 4.06 21.27 9.42
CA LEU A 117 3.47 20.84 8.16
C LEU A 117 1.94 20.88 8.21
N ALA A 118 1.32 20.48 9.33
CA ALA A 118 -0.13 20.53 9.52
C ALA A 118 -0.67 21.97 9.41
N ARG A 119 0.06 22.96 9.99
CA ARG A 119 -0.29 24.40 9.85
C ARG A 119 -0.19 24.85 8.40
N GLN A 120 0.88 24.50 7.69
CA GLN A 120 1.08 24.88 6.28
C GLN A 120 0.00 24.29 5.38
N VAL A 121 -0.33 23.00 5.55
CA VAL A 121 -1.41 22.34 4.78
C VAL A 121 -2.77 22.97 5.07
N LYS A 122 -3.05 23.29 6.35
CA LYS A 122 -4.30 23.93 6.75
C LYS A 122 -4.42 25.34 6.17
N ALA A 123 -3.35 26.13 6.21
CA ALA A 123 -3.34 27.50 5.67
C ALA A 123 -3.66 27.56 4.18
N ARG A 124 -3.19 26.55 3.41
CA ARG A 124 -3.43 26.49 1.96
C ARG A 124 -4.69 25.71 1.54
N LYS A 125 -5.51 25.28 2.49
CA LYS A 125 -6.70 24.47 2.18
C LYS A 125 -7.64 25.19 1.22
N VAL A 126 -7.98 26.45 1.50
CA VAL A 126 -8.92 27.23 0.67
C VAL A 126 -8.38 27.45 -0.75
N GLU A 127 -7.09 27.79 -0.86
CA GLU A 127 -6.42 27.97 -2.17
C GLU A 127 -6.42 26.66 -2.97
N ARG A 128 -6.05 25.57 -2.32
CA ARG A 128 -6.06 24.22 -2.94
C ARG A 128 -7.46 23.82 -3.39
N ASP A 129 -8.47 24.02 -2.56
CA ASP A 129 -9.86 23.65 -2.88
C ASP A 129 -10.38 24.47 -4.07
N ARG A 130 -10.05 25.77 -4.15
CA ARG A 130 -10.33 26.62 -5.32
C ARG A 130 -9.60 26.14 -6.58
N THR A 131 -8.34 25.72 -6.44
CA THR A 131 -7.54 25.22 -7.57
C THR A 131 -8.08 23.89 -8.08
N ILE A 132 -8.50 22.99 -7.18
CA ILE A 132 -9.18 21.73 -7.55
C ILE A 132 -10.49 22.03 -8.29
N GLU A 133 -11.29 23.01 -7.85
CA GLU A 133 -12.55 23.36 -8.50
C GLU A 133 -12.33 23.92 -9.92
N ARG A 134 -11.26 24.68 -10.16
CA ARG A 134 -10.88 25.12 -11.51
C ARG A 134 -10.59 23.95 -12.48
N MET A 135 -10.14 22.82 -11.98
CA MET A 135 -9.96 21.59 -12.76
C MET A 135 -11.26 20.82 -12.88
N ARG A 136 -12.02 20.74 -11.79
CA ARG A 136 -13.26 19.97 -11.70
C ARG A 136 -14.35 20.49 -12.66
N ALA A 137 -14.55 21.80 -12.73
CA ALA A 137 -15.63 22.38 -13.53
C ALA A 137 -15.50 22.07 -15.03
N PRO A 138 -14.36 22.35 -15.72
CA PRO A 138 -14.23 22.00 -17.14
C PRO A 138 -14.24 20.48 -17.37
N LEU A 139 -13.62 19.68 -16.48
CA LEU A 139 -13.65 18.23 -16.62
C LEU A 139 -15.08 17.70 -16.52
N SER A 140 -15.89 18.20 -15.59
CA SER A 140 -17.29 17.82 -15.44
C SER A 140 -18.12 18.12 -16.70
N GLU A 141 -17.86 19.23 -17.36
CA GLU A 141 -18.53 19.60 -18.60
C GLU A 141 -18.15 18.67 -19.75
N GLU A 142 -16.85 18.35 -19.91
CA GLU A 142 -16.39 17.42 -20.95
C GLU A 142 -16.93 16.00 -20.75
N LEU A 143 -16.97 15.50 -19.48
CA LEU A 143 -17.55 14.20 -19.18
C LEU A 143 -19.06 14.14 -19.53
N ARG A 144 -19.79 15.23 -19.25
CA ARG A 144 -21.22 15.35 -19.58
C ARG A 144 -21.42 15.35 -21.09
N ARG A 145 -20.62 16.12 -21.85
CA ARG A 145 -20.68 16.17 -23.32
C ARG A 145 -20.38 14.83 -23.96
N SER A 146 -19.48 14.07 -23.38
CA SER A 146 -19.09 12.74 -23.86
C SER A 146 -20.08 11.63 -23.51
N GLY A 147 -21.19 11.94 -22.83
CA GLY A 147 -22.25 10.98 -22.51
C GLY A 147 -21.87 10.00 -21.39
N ILE A 148 -20.77 10.21 -20.68
CA ILE A 148 -20.40 9.37 -19.53
C ILE A 148 -21.35 9.71 -18.38
N VAL A 149 -21.96 8.68 -17.79
CA VAL A 149 -22.94 8.84 -16.71
C VAL A 149 -22.44 8.23 -15.40
N GLY A 150 -22.91 8.76 -14.27
CA GLY A 150 -22.60 8.21 -12.95
C GLY A 150 -21.16 8.42 -12.47
N TRP A 151 -20.47 9.41 -13.02
CA TRP A 151 -19.13 9.81 -12.56
C TRP A 151 -19.20 10.70 -11.31
N ASP A 152 -18.11 10.73 -10.58
CA ASP A 152 -17.86 11.63 -9.46
C ASP A 152 -16.41 12.13 -9.49
N ILE A 153 -16.20 13.41 -9.18
CA ILE A 153 -14.87 14.04 -9.15
C ILE A 153 -14.63 14.59 -7.76
N VAL A 154 -13.66 13.99 -7.06
CA VAL A 154 -13.31 14.36 -5.69
C VAL A 154 -11.86 14.82 -5.59
N GLY A 155 -11.59 15.83 -4.79
CA GLY A 155 -10.23 16.19 -4.41
C GLY A 155 -9.64 15.12 -3.49
N ARG A 156 -8.40 14.72 -3.74
CA ARG A 156 -7.68 13.75 -2.91
C ARG A 156 -6.67 14.46 -2.01
N PRO A 157 -6.95 14.62 -0.71
CA PRO A 157 -5.93 15.10 0.22
C PRO A 157 -4.82 14.04 0.35
N LYS A 158 -3.55 14.48 0.29
CA LYS A 158 -2.42 13.62 0.62
C LYS A 158 -2.20 13.63 2.12
N ASN A 159 -1.86 12.47 2.70
CA ASN A 159 -1.49 12.38 4.10
C ASN A 159 -0.17 13.13 4.38
N LEU A 160 -0.05 13.69 5.59
CA LEU A 160 1.06 14.55 6.00
C LEU A 160 2.41 13.83 5.91
N TRP A 161 2.46 12.56 6.34
CA TRP A 161 3.66 11.76 6.25
C TRP A 161 4.16 11.57 4.82
N SER A 162 3.27 11.36 3.85
CA SER A 162 3.64 11.26 2.44
C SER A 162 4.20 12.57 1.88
N ILE A 163 3.67 13.71 2.31
CA ILE A 163 4.19 15.03 1.94
C ILE A 163 5.59 15.20 2.55
N PHE A 164 5.75 14.94 3.84
CA PHE A 164 7.02 15.06 4.56
C PHE A 164 8.11 14.18 3.95
N LYS A 165 7.81 12.91 3.65
CA LYS A 165 8.76 12.02 2.94
C LYS A 165 9.22 12.60 1.62
N LYS A 166 8.33 13.21 0.85
CA LYS A 166 8.68 13.85 -0.43
C LYS A 166 9.57 15.07 -0.24
N MET A 167 9.26 15.93 0.74
CA MET A 167 10.09 17.08 1.09
C MET A 167 11.52 16.64 1.43
N LYS A 168 11.66 15.65 2.31
CA LYS A 168 12.98 15.09 2.70
C LYS A 168 13.71 14.45 1.52
N LYS A 169 13.02 13.62 0.72
CA LYS A 169 13.63 12.93 -0.43
C LYS A 169 14.11 13.89 -1.54
N ARG A 170 13.39 14.99 -1.74
CA ARG A 170 13.71 15.97 -2.81
C ARG A 170 14.55 17.15 -2.31
N GLY A 171 14.75 17.27 -0.99
CA GLY A 171 15.42 18.43 -0.39
C GLY A 171 14.70 19.75 -0.65
N LYS A 172 13.35 19.70 -0.82
CA LYS A 172 12.53 20.86 -1.22
C LYS A 172 11.57 21.26 -0.12
N PRO A 173 11.35 22.57 0.10
CA PRO A 173 10.35 23.05 1.04
C PRO A 173 8.94 22.71 0.56
N PHE A 174 7.97 22.82 1.48
CA PHE A 174 6.55 22.52 1.23
C PHE A 174 5.98 23.29 0.02
N GLU A 175 6.40 24.54 -0.15
CA GLU A 175 5.96 25.45 -1.23
C GLU A 175 6.30 24.93 -2.63
N GLU A 176 7.37 24.15 -2.75
CA GLU A 176 7.82 23.57 -4.03
C GLU A 176 7.31 22.14 -4.28
N ILE A 177 6.43 21.62 -3.40
CA ILE A 177 5.80 20.31 -3.59
C ILE A 177 4.54 20.47 -4.45
N TYR A 178 4.70 20.41 -5.76
CA TYR A 178 3.61 20.56 -6.75
C TYR A 178 2.56 19.45 -6.75
N ASP A 179 2.82 18.30 -6.11
CA ASP A 179 1.93 17.13 -6.08
C ASP A 179 0.75 17.24 -5.08
N LEU A 180 0.44 18.45 -4.59
CA LEU A 180 -0.65 18.66 -3.63
C LEU A 180 -2.03 18.72 -4.31
N LEU A 181 -2.05 18.95 -5.62
CA LEU A 181 -3.26 19.01 -6.43
C LEU A 181 -3.53 17.62 -7.00
N ALA A 182 -4.22 16.80 -6.24
CA ALA A 182 -4.64 15.49 -6.69
C ALA A 182 -6.17 15.43 -6.80
N VAL A 183 -6.65 14.97 -7.95
CA VAL A 183 -8.06 14.78 -8.26
C VAL A 183 -8.32 13.31 -8.52
N ARG A 184 -9.45 12.82 -8.08
CA ARG A 184 -9.89 11.45 -8.34
C ARG A 184 -11.19 11.48 -9.11
N VAL A 185 -11.23 10.77 -10.23
CA VAL A 185 -12.44 10.54 -11.01
C VAL A 185 -12.91 9.12 -10.77
N LEU A 186 -14.14 8.98 -10.31
CA LEU A 186 -14.81 7.71 -10.10
C LEU A 186 -15.83 7.50 -11.21
N VAL A 187 -15.83 6.31 -11.79
CA VAL A 187 -16.77 5.91 -12.85
C VAL A 187 -17.38 4.53 -12.57
N ASN A 188 -18.31 4.08 -13.40
CA ASN A 188 -19.02 2.84 -13.14
C ASN A 188 -18.32 1.59 -13.70
N ASN A 189 -17.60 1.71 -14.81
CA ASN A 189 -16.96 0.57 -15.49
C ASN A 189 -15.55 0.90 -16.00
N ILE A 190 -14.80 -0.12 -16.42
CA ILE A 190 -13.41 -0.01 -16.89
C ILE A 190 -13.34 0.77 -18.21
N THR A 191 -14.27 0.56 -19.13
CA THR A 191 -14.30 1.28 -20.41
C THR A 191 -14.37 2.78 -20.19
N ASP A 192 -15.21 3.23 -19.26
CA ASP A 192 -15.30 4.64 -18.88
C ASP A 192 -14.00 5.16 -18.28
N CYS A 193 -13.21 4.33 -17.57
CA CYS A 193 -11.91 4.75 -17.07
C CYS A 193 -10.97 5.19 -18.21
N TYR A 194 -10.88 4.39 -19.27
CA TYR A 194 -10.04 4.70 -20.43
C TYR A 194 -10.62 5.84 -21.26
N HIS A 195 -11.94 5.93 -21.39
CA HIS A 195 -12.60 7.05 -22.04
C HIS A 195 -12.30 8.38 -21.34
N VAL A 196 -12.43 8.42 -20.02
CA VAL A 196 -12.07 9.60 -19.20
C VAL A 196 -10.59 9.96 -19.37
N LEU A 197 -9.68 8.97 -19.43
CA LEU A 197 -8.26 9.24 -19.67
C LEU A 197 -8.06 9.92 -21.03
N GLY A 198 -8.73 9.44 -22.08
CA GLY A 198 -8.70 10.05 -23.41
C GLY A 198 -9.19 11.50 -23.41
N ILE A 199 -10.31 11.78 -22.73
CA ILE A 199 -10.88 13.14 -22.59
C ILE A 199 -9.87 14.05 -21.87
N ILE A 200 -9.28 13.59 -20.77
CA ILE A 200 -8.29 14.37 -20.00
C ILE A 200 -7.07 14.71 -20.86
N HIS A 201 -6.54 13.75 -21.61
CA HIS A 201 -5.36 13.96 -22.46
C HIS A 201 -5.67 14.78 -23.73
N HIS A 202 -6.92 14.76 -24.19
CA HIS A 202 -7.37 15.66 -25.26
C HIS A 202 -7.48 17.11 -24.77
N THR A 203 -7.93 17.29 -23.53
CA THR A 203 -8.15 18.64 -22.96
C THR A 203 -6.88 19.28 -22.41
N TRP A 204 -6.00 18.48 -21.81
CA TRP A 204 -4.76 18.95 -21.18
C TRP A 204 -3.55 18.08 -21.55
N THR A 205 -2.40 18.74 -21.76
CA THR A 205 -1.16 18.06 -22.12
C THR A 205 -0.64 17.19 -20.99
N PRO A 206 -0.49 15.86 -21.16
CA PRO A 206 0.02 14.96 -20.12
C PRO A 206 1.55 14.97 -20.04
N LEU A 207 2.08 14.67 -18.85
CA LEU A 207 3.47 14.27 -18.65
C LEU A 207 3.57 12.75 -18.90
N GLN A 208 4.13 12.35 -20.03
CA GLN A 208 4.15 10.95 -20.51
C GLN A 208 4.80 10.00 -19.49
N GLU A 209 5.92 10.39 -18.90
CA GLU A 209 6.62 9.60 -17.87
C GLU A 209 5.84 9.37 -16.58
N ARG A 210 4.73 10.07 -16.40
CA ARG A 210 3.86 9.96 -15.22
C ARG A 210 2.53 9.28 -15.49
N ILE A 211 2.35 8.74 -16.69
CA ILE A 211 1.19 7.90 -17.00
C ILE A 211 1.48 6.49 -16.47
N LYS A 212 0.53 5.94 -15.70
CA LYS A 212 0.62 4.58 -15.15
C LYS A 212 -0.73 3.90 -15.22
N ASP A 213 -0.73 2.73 -15.80
CA ASP A 213 -1.91 1.89 -15.91
C ASP A 213 -1.83 0.73 -14.90
N TYR A 214 -2.47 0.93 -13.75
CA TYR A 214 -2.64 -0.11 -12.74
C TYR A 214 -3.97 -0.85 -12.89
N ILE A 215 -4.76 -0.61 -13.96
CA ILE A 215 -5.91 -1.43 -14.30
C ILE A 215 -5.44 -2.63 -15.11
N ALA A 216 -4.65 -2.40 -16.15
CA ALA A 216 -4.04 -3.46 -16.95
C ALA A 216 -2.99 -4.27 -16.18
N SER A 217 -2.24 -3.62 -15.28
CA SER A 217 -1.22 -4.27 -14.43
C SER A 217 -1.43 -3.90 -12.97
N PRO A 218 -2.36 -4.59 -12.25
CA PRO A 218 -2.64 -4.33 -10.85
C PRO A 218 -1.41 -4.50 -9.96
N LYS A 219 -1.33 -3.72 -8.88
CA LYS A 219 -0.30 -3.92 -7.87
C LYS A 219 -0.53 -5.22 -7.08
N SER A 220 0.52 -5.73 -6.42
CA SER A 220 0.46 -6.93 -5.58
C SER A 220 -0.59 -6.87 -4.46
N ASN A 221 -0.94 -5.68 -4.01
CA ASN A 221 -1.99 -5.47 -3.01
C ASN A 221 -3.38 -5.27 -3.61
N GLY A 222 -3.62 -5.65 -4.87
CA GLY A 222 -4.91 -5.51 -5.55
C GLY A 222 -5.28 -4.08 -5.95
N TYR A 223 -4.38 -3.10 -5.80
CA TYR A 223 -4.66 -1.72 -6.18
C TYR A 223 -4.76 -1.56 -7.69
N GLN A 224 -5.89 -1.00 -8.16
CA GLN A 224 -6.16 -0.67 -9.56
C GLN A 224 -6.56 0.80 -9.71
N SER A 225 -5.99 1.49 -10.69
CA SER A 225 -6.33 2.86 -11.09
C SER A 225 -5.51 3.26 -12.30
N LEU A 226 -6.03 4.11 -13.18
CA LEU A 226 -5.18 4.88 -14.09
C LEU A 226 -4.65 6.10 -13.36
N HIS A 227 -3.38 6.41 -13.55
CA HIS A 227 -2.75 7.62 -13.03
C HIS A 227 -2.20 8.42 -14.20
N THR A 228 -2.46 9.71 -14.18
CA THR A 228 -1.83 10.66 -15.11
C THR A 228 -1.54 11.97 -14.40
N THR A 229 -0.58 12.71 -14.92
CA THR A 229 -0.29 14.08 -14.47
C THR A 229 -0.35 14.98 -15.69
N VAL A 230 -1.13 16.05 -15.61
CA VAL A 230 -1.34 16.97 -16.72
C VAL A 230 -1.01 18.42 -16.34
N PHE A 231 -0.67 19.24 -17.32
CA PHE A 231 -0.64 20.69 -17.19
C PHE A 231 -2.08 21.21 -17.31
N GLY A 232 -2.70 21.49 -16.18
CA GLY A 232 -4.08 21.96 -16.12
C GLY A 232 -4.20 23.49 -16.03
N PRO A 233 -5.37 23.99 -15.59
CA PRO A 233 -5.64 25.42 -15.50
C PRO A 233 -4.58 26.19 -14.73
N GLY A 234 -4.16 27.33 -15.29
CA GLY A 234 -3.10 28.16 -14.68
C GLY A 234 -1.68 27.60 -14.80
N GLY A 235 -1.43 26.64 -15.70
CA GLY A 235 -0.12 26.02 -15.91
C GLY A 235 0.35 25.14 -14.76
N GLN A 236 -0.54 24.77 -13.84
CA GLN A 236 -0.21 23.93 -12.69
C GLN A 236 -0.29 22.44 -13.03
N LEU A 237 0.49 21.64 -12.32
CA LEU A 237 0.46 20.18 -12.46
C LEU A 237 -0.63 19.57 -11.58
N TYR A 238 -1.52 18.80 -12.21
CA TYR A 238 -2.57 18.04 -11.53
C TYR A 238 -2.30 16.54 -11.68
N GLU A 239 -2.21 15.84 -10.55
CA GLU A 239 -2.23 14.38 -10.53
C GLU A 239 -3.70 13.93 -10.59
N ILE A 240 -4.06 13.13 -11.59
CA ILE A 240 -5.40 12.61 -11.75
C ILE A 240 -5.38 11.10 -11.61
N GLN A 241 -6.28 10.57 -10.78
CA GLN A 241 -6.50 9.14 -10.60
C GLN A 241 -7.88 8.81 -11.12
N ILE A 242 -7.97 7.82 -12.00
CA ILE A 242 -9.24 7.38 -12.60
C ILE A 242 -9.44 5.92 -12.25
N ARG A 243 -10.59 5.57 -11.69
CA ARG A 243 -10.92 4.19 -11.31
C ARG A 243 -12.42 3.98 -11.16
N THR A 244 -12.85 2.74 -11.19
CA THR A 244 -14.25 2.43 -10.91
C THR A 244 -14.56 2.58 -9.42
N ARG A 245 -15.86 2.63 -9.08
CA ARG A 245 -16.32 2.66 -7.67
C ARG A 245 -15.89 1.41 -6.92
N ASP A 246 -15.86 0.25 -7.59
CA ASP A 246 -15.40 -1.02 -6.98
C ASP A 246 -13.90 -1.01 -6.72
N MET A 247 -13.08 -0.58 -7.69
CA MET A 247 -11.64 -0.36 -7.49
C MET A 247 -11.38 0.65 -6.38
N HIS A 248 -12.25 1.66 -6.22
CA HIS A 248 -12.14 2.63 -5.14
C HIS A 248 -12.36 1.98 -3.78
N ARG A 249 -13.38 1.17 -3.64
CA ARG A 249 -13.67 0.42 -2.41
C ARG A 249 -12.53 -0.53 -2.07
N THR A 250 -12.08 -1.32 -3.03
CA THR A 250 -10.92 -2.22 -2.84
C THR A 250 -9.67 -1.45 -2.43
N ALA A 251 -9.39 -0.29 -3.03
CA ALA A 251 -8.22 0.52 -2.68
C ALA A 251 -8.30 1.22 -1.32
N GLU A 252 -9.50 1.52 -0.80
CA GLU A 252 -9.67 2.15 0.53
C GLU A 252 -9.74 1.11 1.66
N TYR A 253 -10.47 0.01 1.44
CA TYR A 253 -10.74 -1.00 2.46
C TYR A 253 -9.93 -2.29 2.30
N GLY A 254 -9.29 -2.50 1.13
CA GLY A 254 -8.47 -3.69 0.87
C GLY A 254 -9.24 -4.98 1.12
N ILE A 255 -8.57 -5.91 1.82
CA ILE A 255 -9.16 -7.20 2.17
C ILE A 255 -10.48 -7.07 2.94
N ALA A 256 -10.72 -5.99 3.69
CA ALA A 256 -11.97 -5.78 4.40
C ALA A 256 -13.17 -5.54 3.47
N ALA A 257 -12.94 -5.05 2.23
CA ALA A 257 -13.99 -4.88 1.24
C ALA A 257 -14.64 -6.22 0.85
N HIS A 258 -13.88 -7.31 0.83
CA HIS A 258 -14.37 -8.65 0.51
C HIS A 258 -15.37 -9.18 1.52
N TRP A 259 -15.21 -8.83 2.81
CA TRP A 259 -16.11 -9.24 3.87
C TRP A 259 -17.43 -8.47 3.87
N LEU A 260 -17.44 -7.24 3.35
CA LEU A 260 -18.66 -6.43 3.22
C LEU A 260 -19.57 -6.92 2.08
N TYR A 261 -19.03 -7.66 1.09
CA TYR A 261 -19.75 -8.04 -0.13
C TYR A 261 -19.67 -9.54 -0.47
N LYS A 262 -19.67 -10.40 0.56
CA LYS A 262 -19.61 -11.87 0.42
C LYS A 262 -20.76 -12.50 -0.42
N GLU A 263 -21.73 -11.69 -0.84
CA GLU A 263 -22.91 -12.14 -1.60
C GLU A 263 -22.68 -12.44 -3.07
N ASN A 264 -21.54 -12.01 -3.68
CA ASN A 264 -21.35 -12.07 -5.14
C ASN A 264 -20.31 -13.08 -5.67
N GLY A 265 -19.85 -14.04 -4.90
CA GLY A 265 -19.13 -15.24 -5.40
C GLY A 265 -17.72 -15.06 -6.01
N LYS A 266 -17.24 -13.82 -6.25
CA LYS A 266 -15.94 -13.54 -6.89
C LYS A 266 -14.75 -13.35 -5.93
N SER A 267 -14.92 -13.56 -4.65
CA SER A 267 -13.96 -13.13 -3.61
C SER A 267 -12.91 -14.16 -3.20
N ALA A 268 -13.01 -15.42 -3.64
CA ALA A 268 -12.12 -16.48 -3.16
C ALA A 268 -10.69 -16.35 -3.70
N ASP A 269 -10.52 -16.07 -5.00
CA ASP A 269 -9.22 -16.01 -5.65
C ASP A 269 -8.36 -14.81 -5.19
N GLU A 270 -8.99 -13.64 -4.97
CA GLU A 270 -8.28 -12.46 -4.48
C GLU A 270 -7.86 -12.60 -3.02
N LEU A 271 -8.72 -13.22 -2.19
CA LEU A 271 -8.38 -13.55 -0.80
C LEU A 271 -7.23 -14.55 -0.75
N ASP A 272 -7.24 -15.57 -1.59
CA ASP A 272 -6.19 -16.59 -1.68
C ASP A 272 -4.85 -15.99 -2.13
N HIS A 273 -4.87 -15.01 -3.02
CA HIS A 273 -3.68 -14.25 -3.42
C HIS A 273 -3.06 -13.47 -2.25
N HIS A 274 -3.86 -12.81 -1.41
CA HIS A 274 -3.36 -12.13 -0.21
C HIS A 274 -2.83 -13.14 0.83
N LEU A 275 -3.46 -14.29 0.98
CA LEU A 275 -3.05 -15.33 1.90
C LEU A 275 -1.83 -16.13 1.41
N SER A 276 -1.60 -16.25 0.10
CA SER A 276 -0.44 -16.93 -0.47
C SER A 276 0.88 -16.32 0.01
N TRP A 277 0.94 -14.98 0.11
CA TRP A 277 2.10 -14.28 0.65
C TRP A 277 2.40 -14.68 2.11
N PHE A 278 1.37 -14.86 2.95
CA PHE A 278 1.58 -15.33 4.33
C PHE A 278 2.12 -16.74 4.39
N ARG A 279 1.67 -17.62 3.50
CA ARG A 279 2.21 -18.99 3.41
C ARG A 279 3.69 -18.95 3.06
N GLN A 280 4.10 -18.11 2.11
CA GLN A 280 5.51 -17.91 1.76
C GLN A 280 6.32 -17.35 2.94
N LEU A 281 5.80 -16.36 3.69
CA LEU A 281 6.45 -15.85 4.89
C LEU A 281 6.61 -16.92 5.98
N ILE A 282 5.64 -17.82 6.13
CA ILE A 282 5.72 -18.93 7.08
C ILE A 282 6.79 -19.94 6.62
N GLU A 283 6.94 -20.18 5.32
CA GLU A 283 8.00 -21.01 4.76
C GLU A 283 9.39 -20.39 5.01
N LEU A 284 9.58 -19.11 4.69
CA LEU A 284 10.82 -18.36 4.97
C LEU A 284 11.18 -18.36 6.46
N GLN A 285 10.17 -18.40 7.33
CA GLN A 285 10.38 -18.48 8.78
C GLN A 285 11.05 -19.77 9.22
N GLN A 286 10.84 -20.89 8.51
CA GLN A 286 11.52 -22.16 8.81
C GLN A 286 13.02 -22.10 8.49
N GLU A 287 13.44 -21.14 7.67
CA GLU A 287 14.83 -20.89 7.29
C GLU A 287 15.52 -19.88 8.24
N ALA A 288 14.76 -19.06 8.99
CA ALA A 288 15.32 -18.11 9.94
C ALA A 288 15.84 -18.82 11.21
N HIS A 289 17.08 -18.60 11.54
CA HIS A 289 17.74 -19.25 12.68
C HIS A 289 17.56 -18.47 13.99
N THR A 290 17.22 -17.17 13.91
CA THR A 290 17.01 -16.31 15.09
C THR A 290 15.74 -15.47 14.98
N PRO A 291 15.13 -15.06 16.11
CA PRO A 291 13.97 -14.17 16.12
C PRO A 291 14.26 -12.82 15.46
N GLU A 292 15.46 -12.29 15.63
CA GLU A 292 15.91 -11.03 15.03
C GLU A 292 15.98 -11.13 13.50
N GLU A 293 16.52 -12.22 12.98
CA GLU A 293 16.61 -12.50 11.55
C GLU A 293 15.21 -12.60 10.91
N PHE A 294 14.28 -13.25 11.58
CA PHE A 294 12.88 -13.29 11.15
C PHE A 294 12.26 -11.90 11.08
N LEU A 295 12.50 -11.03 12.07
CA LEU A 295 11.99 -9.64 12.06
C LEU A 295 12.62 -8.82 10.93
N GLU A 296 13.89 -9.03 10.61
CA GLU A 296 14.54 -8.38 9.46
C GLU A 296 13.93 -8.85 8.15
N PHE A 297 13.78 -10.14 7.93
CA PHE A 297 13.12 -10.67 6.72
C PHE A 297 11.70 -10.13 6.57
N LEU A 298 10.91 -10.13 7.65
CA LEU A 298 9.57 -9.57 7.64
C LEU A 298 9.56 -8.09 7.25
N LYS A 299 10.47 -7.28 7.82
CA LYS A 299 10.59 -5.87 7.49
C LYS A 299 11.00 -5.68 6.02
N ILE A 300 12.01 -6.40 5.55
CA ILE A 300 12.48 -6.31 4.16
C ILE A 300 11.32 -6.60 3.21
N ASP A 301 10.59 -7.67 3.40
CA ASP A 301 9.50 -8.07 2.52
C ASP A 301 8.31 -7.10 2.56
N LEU A 302 7.98 -6.57 3.73
CA LEU A 302 6.92 -5.56 3.88
C LEU A 302 7.23 -4.23 3.18
N TYR A 303 8.52 -3.86 3.02
CA TYR A 303 8.93 -2.59 2.42
C TYR A 303 9.30 -2.69 0.94
N GLN A 304 9.29 -3.87 0.35
CA GLN A 304 9.67 -4.04 -1.05
C GLN A 304 8.60 -3.47 -2.01
N ASP A 305 9.01 -2.46 -2.78
CA ASP A 305 8.35 -2.11 -4.04
C ASP A 305 8.64 -3.24 -5.06
N GLU A 306 7.67 -3.62 -5.86
CA GLU A 306 7.83 -4.63 -6.91
C GLU A 306 8.17 -3.99 -8.26
N ILE A 307 8.90 -4.72 -9.07
CA ILE A 307 9.12 -4.45 -10.49
C ILE A 307 8.55 -5.59 -11.32
N PHE A 308 8.12 -5.27 -12.53
CA PHE A 308 7.68 -6.23 -13.51
C PHE A 308 8.76 -6.38 -14.58
N VAL A 309 9.18 -7.62 -14.82
CA VAL A 309 10.17 -7.97 -15.85
C VAL A 309 9.59 -9.02 -16.77
N PHE A 310 10.11 -9.12 -18.00
CA PHE A 310 9.59 -10.02 -19.00
C PHE A 310 10.53 -11.21 -19.22
N THR A 311 9.96 -12.41 -19.37
CA THR A 311 10.70 -13.55 -19.90
C THR A 311 10.94 -13.35 -21.40
N PRO A 312 11.92 -14.05 -22.03
CA PRO A 312 12.09 -14.04 -23.47
C PRO A 312 10.85 -14.48 -24.26
N LYS A 313 9.92 -15.19 -23.62
CA LYS A 313 8.63 -15.60 -24.18
C LYS A 313 7.52 -14.55 -24.04
N GLY A 314 7.80 -13.43 -23.34
CA GLY A 314 6.83 -12.37 -23.10
C GLY A 314 5.99 -12.52 -21.82
N ASP A 315 6.24 -13.56 -21.01
CA ASP A 315 5.54 -13.71 -19.73
C ASP A 315 6.00 -12.64 -18.73
N VAL A 316 5.07 -12.02 -18.04
CA VAL A 316 5.37 -11.05 -16.99
C VAL A 316 5.72 -11.77 -15.69
N LYS A 317 6.87 -11.43 -15.12
CA LYS A 317 7.33 -11.90 -13.81
C LYS A 317 7.46 -10.74 -12.85
N ARG A 318 7.05 -10.96 -11.59
CA ARG A 318 7.14 -9.95 -10.52
C ARG A 318 8.38 -10.23 -9.69
N LEU A 319 9.18 -9.20 -9.44
CA LEU A 319 10.37 -9.27 -8.60
C LEU A 319 10.40 -8.11 -7.63
N PRO A 320 11.05 -8.26 -6.48
CA PRO A 320 11.33 -7.13 -5.61
C PRO A 320 12.15 -6.04 -6.32
N LYS A 321 11.89 -4.79 -5.99
CA LYS A 321 12.70 -3.69 -6.49
C LYS A 321 14.12 -3.80 -5.95
N GLY A 322 15.09 -3.77 -6.85
CA GLY A 322 16.49 -4.04 -6.54
C GLY A 322 16.92 -5.46 -6.86
N ALA A 323 15.97 -6.35 -7.20
CA ALA A 323 16.26 -7.68 -7.70
C ALA A 323 17.16 -7.62 -8.93
N THR A 324 17.98 -8.63 -9.07
CA THR A 324 19.05 -8.76 -10.07
C THR A 324 18.68 -9.83 -11.10
N PRO A 325 19.43 -9.97 -12.21
CA PRO A 325 19.28 -11.10 -13.12
C PRO A 325 19.47 -12.46 -12.45
N LEU A 326 20.25 -12.52 -11.38
CA LEU A 326 20.42 -13.75 -10.61
C LEU A 326 19.15 -14.11 -9.84
N ASP A 327 18.51 -13.14 -9.19
CA ASP A 327 17.21 -13.32 -8.52
C ASP A 327 16.13 -13.77 -9.53
N PHE A 328 16.14 -13.19 -10.74
CA PHE A 328 15.25 -13.62 -11.82
C PHE A 328 15.50 -15.08 -12.22
N ALA A 329 16.76 -15.50 -12.32
CA ALA A 329 17.11 -16.87 -12.67
C ALA A 329 16.60 -17.87 -11.61
N PHE A 330 16.78 -17.59 -10.33
CA PHE A 330 16.24 -18.41 -9.23
C PHE A 330 14.72 -18.43 -9.22
N MET A 331 14.06 -17.31 -9.52
CA MET A 331 12.60 -17.25 -9.59
C MET A 331 12.04 -18.06 -10.76
N VAL A 332 12.79 -18.23 -11.86
CA VAL A 332 12.39 -19.11 -12.98
C VAL A 332 12.51 -20.57 -12.56
N HIS A 333 13.66 -20.97 -12.04
CA HIS A 333 13.91 -22.30 -11.49
C HIS A 333 15.22 -22.31 -10.70
N THR A 334 15.26 -23.07 -9.59
CA THR A 334 16.47 -23.16 -8.73
C THR A 334 17.71 -23.61 -9.51
N GLU A 335 17.59 -24.61 -10.40
CA GLU A 335 18.71 -25.05 -11.23
C GLU A 335 19.20 -23.98 -12.20
N VAL A 336 18.31 -23.15 -12.76
CA VAL A 336 18.69 -22.03 -13.63
C VAL A 336 19.48 -21.00 -12.82
N GLY A 337 19.06 -20.72 -11.61
CA GLY A 337 19.76 -19.84 -10.68
C GLY A 337 21.15 -20.35 -10.31
N GLN A 338 21.28 -21.63 -9.93
CA GLN A 338 22.54 -22.25 -9.53
C GLN A 338 23.57 -22.31 -10.66
N HIS A 339 23.13 -22.46 -11.93
CA HIS A 339 23.99 -22.53 -13.10
C HIS A 339 24.11 -21.20 -13.88
N CYS A 340 23.61 -20.09 -13.29
CA CYS A 340 23.57 -18.80 -13.95
C CYS A 340 24.97 -18.16 -14.00
N ASN A 341 25.65 -18.24 -15.16
CA ASN A 341 26.97 -17.65 -15.38
C ASN A 341 26.92 -16.27 -16.07
N GLY A 342 25.74 -15.86 -16.57
CA GLY A 342 25.57 -14.58 -17.26
C GLY A 342 24.12 -14.34 -17.61
N ALA A 343 23.78 -13.08 -17.87
CA ALA A 343 22.43 -12.66 -18.24
C ALA A 343 22.42 -11.68 -19.40
N ARG A 344 21.32 -11.68 -20.15
CA ARG A 344 21.02 -10.64 -21.13
C ARG A 344 19.73 -9.92 -20.69
N VAL A 345 19.82 -8.57 -20.62
CA VAL A 345 18.71 -7.72 -20.31
C VAL A 345 18.45 -6.80 -21.50
N ASN A 346 17.27 -6.85 -22.07
CA ASN A 346 16.90 -6.10 -23.29
C ASN A 346 17.90 -6.31 -24.44
N GLY A 347 18.30 -7.58 -24.65
CA GLY A 347 19.24 -7.98 -25.71
C GLY A 347 20.72 -7.69 -25.44
N ARG A 348 21.08 -7.02 -24.34
CA ARG A 348 22.46 -6.67 -23.96
C ARG A 348 22.95 -7.52 -22.79
N ILE A 349 24.24 -7.91 -22.83
CA ILE A 349 24.86 -8.60 -21.70
C ILE A 349 24.84 -7.66 -20.48
N ALA A 350 24.37 -8.16 -19.35
CA ALA A 350 24.28 -7.44 -18.10
C ALA A 350 24.99 -8.19 -16.96
N PRO A 351 25.68 -7.50 -16.07
CA PRO A 351 26.25 -8.10 -14.86
C PRO A 351 25.15 -8.74 -14.00
N LEU A 352 25.42 -9.89 -13.37
CA LEU A 352 24.45 -10.62 -12.54
C LEU A 352 23.99 -9.83 -11.30
N HIS A 353 24.79 -8.89 -10.82
CA HIS A 353 24.50 -8.01 -9.68
C HIS A 353 23.84 -6.69 -10.06
N ARG A 354 23.58 -6.43 -11.33
CA ARG A 354 22.91 -5.18 -11.77
C ARG A 354 21.43 -5.21 -11.37
N PRO A 355 20.91 -4.21 -10.62
CA PRO A 355 19.49 -4.14 -10.35
C PRO A 355 18.64 -4.04 -11.62
N LEU A 356 17.63 -4.90 -11.72
CA LEU A 356 16.64 -4.87 -12.79
C LEU A 356 15.69 -3.68 -12.61
N ARG A 357 15.12 -3.23 -13.71
CA ARG A 357 14.14 -2.14 -13.76
C ARG A 357 12.81 -2.65 -14.25
N ASN A 358 11.76 -1.90 -13.95
CA ASN A 358 10.44 -2.19 -14.47
C ASN A 358 10.46 -2.14 -16.01
N GLY A 359 10.02 -3.23 -16.65
CA GLY A 359 10.01 -3.35 -18.11
C GLY A 359 11.28 -3.97 -18.72
N ASP A 360 12.28 -4.36 -17.91
CA ASP A 360 13.47 -5.09 -18.39
C ASP A 360 13.10 -6.48 -18.90
#